data_c6c71f54337d78bc9a506a8a81017f48
#
_entry.id   c6c71f54337d78bc9a506a8a81017f48
#
_cell.length_a   1.000
_cell.length_b   1.000
_cell.length_c   1.000
_cell.angle_alpha   90.00
_cell.angle_beta   90.00
_cell.angle_gamma   90.00
#
_symmetry.space_group_name_H-M   'P 1'
#
loop_
_entity.id
_entity.type
_entity.pdbx_description
1 polymer ?
#
loop_
_entity_poly.entity_id
_entity_poly.type
_entity_poly.pdbx_seq_one_letter_code
_entity_poly.pdbx_strand_id
1 'polypeptide(L)'
;MVHARLLIPVAAVITLTLPACSSLRLENVDFGWPVESPLTVSATNIVEDMRYAVAFPVAQLAMAEFADSAALRGITLRVIRNHEGFYFVTGPRFKHVYIFAPRASSLVQSAALEVSTTGLTAPAFNLRPPYVELIDGGANARLLTSSEIVEGKK
;
A
#
# COMPACT_ATOMS: atom_id res chain seq x y z
N MET A 1 50.27 -5.66 -81.12
CA MET A 1 50.22 -6.18 -79.70
C MET A 1 49.48 -5.17 -78.85
N VAL A 2 48.22 -5.44 -78.57
CA VAL A 2 47.35 -4.53 -77.85
C VAL A 2 47.06 -5.19 -76.50
N HIS A 3 47.52 -4.56 -75.41
CA HIS A 3 47.27 -5.04 -74.04
C HIS A 3 45.97 -4.46 -73.57
N ALA A 4 44.91 -5.29 -73.46
CA ALA A 4 43.68 -4.95 -72.85
C ALA A 4 43.85 -5.01 -71.28
N ARG A 5 43.72 -3.86 -70.67
CA ARG A 5 43.68 -3.76 -69.23
C ARG A 5 42.20 -3.97 -68.71
N LEU A 6 42.01 -5.07 -68.06
CA LEU A 6 40.74 -5.40 -67.40
C LEU A 6 40.60 -4.60 -66.10
N LEU A 7 39.70 -3.63 -66.08
CA LEU A 7 39.30 -2.87 -64.86
C LEU A 7 38.20 -3.63 -64.12
N ILE A 8 38.51 -4.14 -62.94
CA ILE A 8 37.56 -4.77 -62.05
C ILE A 8 36.96 -3.66 -61.14
N PRO A 9 35.65 -3.42 -61.15
CA PRO A 9 35.04 -2.49 -60.22
C PRO A 9 34.90 -3.17 -58.84
N VAL A 10 35.56 -2.62 -57.83
CA VAL A 10 35.37 -2.99 -56.45
C VAL A 10 34.05 -2.38 -55.99
N ALA A 11 33.01 -3.20 -55.87
CA ALA A 11 31.72 -2.79 -55.22
C ALA A 11 31.90 -2.74 -53.74
N ALA A 12 31.95 -1.54 -53.19
CA ALA A 12 31.95 -1.32 -51.75
C ALA A 12 30.54 -1.57 -51.19
N VAL A 13 30.37 -2.70 -50.48
CA VAL A 13 29.13 -3.00 -49.73
C VAL A 13 29.16 -2.20 -48.45
N ILE A 14 28.43 -1.10 -48.41
CA ILE A 14 28.19 -0.32 -47.20
C ILE A 14 27.07 -1.03 -46.41
N THR A 15 27.44 -1.81 -45.42
CA THR A 15 26.49 -2.35 -44.43
C THR A 15 26.04 -1.25 -43.49
N LEU A 16 24.82 -0.72 -43.70
CA LEU A 16 24.14 0.15 -42.73
C LEU A 16 23.76 -0.69 -41.48
N THR A 17 24.54 -0.59 -40.44
CA THR A 17 24.15 -1.05 -39.13
C THR A 17 23.16 -0.03 -38.55
N LEU A 18 21.86 -0.31 -38.68
CA LEU A 18 20.82 0.45 -37.99
C LEU A 18 20.98 0.20 -36.48
N PRO A 19 21.19 1.23 -35.64
CA PRO A 19 21.09 1.05 -34.21
C PRO A 19 19.64 0.71 -33.88
N ALA A 20 19.40 -0.52 -33.44
CA ALA A 20 18.13 -0.90 -32.84
C ALA A 20 17.97 -0.09 -31.52
N CYS A 21 17.35 1.08 -31.61
CA CYS A 21 16.85 1.76 -30.45
C CYS A 21 15.77 0.88 -29.84
N SER A 22 16.13 0.03 -28.87
CA SER A 22 15.16 -0.57 -27.96
C SER A 22 14.55 0.55 -27.14
N SER A 23 13.36 1.03 -27.54
CA SER A 23 12.58 1.94 -26.74
C SER A 23 12.18 1.19 -25.47
N LEU A 24 12.81 1.48 -24.34
CA LEU A 24 12.32 1.11 -23.03
C LEU A 24 10.95 1.79 -22.89
N ARG A 25 9.89 1.00 -23.05
CA ARG A 25 8.54 1.44 -22.75
C ARG A 25 8.42 1.40 -21.22
N LEU A 26 8.54 2.55 -20.57
CA LEU A 26 8.11 2.72 -19.19
C LEU A 26 6.59 2.54 -19.18
N GLU A 27 6.15 1.33 -18.89
CA GLU A 27 4.76 1.15 -18.48
C GLU A 27 4.61 1.93 -17.19
N ASN A 28 3.53 2.69 -17.11
CA ASN A 28 3.16 3.41 -15.88
C ASN A 28 2.72 2.35 -14.87
N VAL A 29 3.71 1.67 -14.28
CA VAL A 29 3.47 0.73 -13.18
C VAL A 29 3.03 1.61 -12.03
N ASP A 30 1.82 1.40 -11.55
CA ASP A 30 1.38 1.96 -10.29
C ASP A 30 2.28 1.36 -9.18
N PHE A 31 3.38 2.05 -8.88
CA PHE A 31 4.30 1.69 -7.78
C PHE A 31 3.67 1.83 -6.40
N GLY A 32 2.43 2.29 -6.33
CA GLY A 32 1.61 2.29 -5.14
C GLY A 32 1.16 0.89 -4.75
N TRP A 33 2.10 -0.06 -4.59
CA TRP A 33 1.79 -1.29 -3.88
C TRP A 33 1.30 -0.89 -2.49
N PRO A 34 0.07 -1.21 -2.13
CA PRO A 34 -0.45 -0.91 -0.80
C PRO A 34 0.29 -1.79 0.21
N VAL A 35 1.45 -1.29 0.59
CA VAL A 35 2.24 -1.86 1.68
C VAL A 35 1.72 -1.24 2.96
N GLU A 36 1.56 -2.06 3.97
CA GLU A 36 1.25 -1.61 5.32
C GLU A 36 2.25 -0.54 5.78
N SER A 37 1.73 0.50 6.45
CA SER A 37 2.52 1.51 7.13
C SER A 37 2.46 1.28 8.63
N PRO A 38 3.57 0.92 9.30
CA PRO A 38 3.68 1.03 10.74
C PRO A 38 3.92 2.49 11.10
N LEU A 39 2.97 3.14 11.76
CA LEU A 39 3.01 4.56 12.09
C LEU A 39 3.01 4.75 13.61
N THR A 40 4.07 5.36 14.15
CA THR A 40 4.16 5.64 15.57
C THR A 40 3.39 6.92 15.91
N VAL A 41 2.52 6.83 16.91
CA VAL A 41 1.74 7.96 17.40
C VAL A 41 2.64 8.94 18.13
N SER A 42 2.61 10.21 17.74
CA SER A 42 3.37 11.28 18.35
C SER A 42 2.87 11.64 19.76
N ALA A 43 3.63 12.43 20.49
CA ALA A 43 3.22 12.97 21.81
C ALA A 43 1.97 13.85 21.72
N THR A 44 1.64 14.38 20.55
CA THR A 44 0.46 15.20 20.26
C THR A 44 -0.73 14.39 19.75
N ASN A 45 -0.67 13.05 19.81
CA ASN A 45 -1.69 12.14 19.29
C ASN A 45 -1.92 12.24 17.78
N ILE A 46 -0.89 12.51 17.00
CA ILE A 46 -0.93 12.56 15.55
C ILE A 46 -0.09 11.41 14.98
N VAL A 47 -0.58 10.79 13.92
CA VAL A 47 0.19 9.91 13.04
C VAL A 47 0.37 10.57 11.69
N GLU A 48 1.52 10.29 11.06
CA GLU A 48 1.87 10.82 9.74
C GLU A 48 2.33 9.69 8.84
N ASP A 49 1.74 9.58 7.66
CA ASP A 49 2.21 8.71 6.60
C ASP A 49 2.77 9.54 5.45
N MET A 50 4.10 9.60 5.38
CA MET A 50 4.81 10.37 4.36
C MET A 50 4.57 9.85 2.93
N ARG A 51 4.24 8.55 2.78
CA ARG A 51 3.99 7.95 1.46
C ARG A 51 2.71 8.46 0.81
N TYR A 52 1.70 8.67 1.63
CA TYR A 52 0.39 9.15 1.17
C TYR A 52 0.16 10.63 1.48
N ALA A 53 1.16 11.32 2.07
CA ALA A 53 1.07 12.70 2.54
C ALA A 53 -0.18 12.92 3.42
N VAL A 54 -0.44 11.99 4.33
CA VAL A 54 -1.61 11.98 5.22
C VAL A 54 -1.14 12.13 6.66
N ALA A 55 -1.73 13.09 7.36
CA ALA A 55 -1.59 13.22 8.81
C ALA A 55 -2.98 13.31 9.45
N PHE A 56 -3.21 12.58 10.53
CA PHE A 56 -4.50 12.60 11.22
C PHE A 56 -4.38 12.39 12.72
N PRO A 57 -5.29 13.02 13.52
CA PRO A 57 -5.31 12.82 14.96
C PRO A 57 -5.95 11.47 15.32
N VAL A 58 -5.38 10.78 16.32
CA VAL A 58 -5.84 9.46 16.77
C VAL A 58 -6.45 9.50 18.18
N ALA A 59 -6.62 10.67 18.77
CA ALA A 59 -7.19 10.79 20.11
C ALA A 59 -8.60 10.19 20.22
N GLN A 60 -9.41 10.29 19.17
CA GLN A 60 -10.75 9.71 19.13
C GLN A 60 -10.70 8.18 19.07
N LEU A 61 -9.75 7.59 18.36
CA LEU A 61 -9.54 6.15 18.35
C LEU A 61 -9.10 5.65 19.72
N ALA A 62 -8.18 6.38 20.37
CA ALA A 62 -7.75 6.08 21.73
C ALA A 62 -8.90 6.11 22.73
N MET A 63 -9.77 7.13 22.62
CA MET A 63 -10.96 7.22 23.46
C MET A 63 -11.94 6.07 23.22
N ALA A 64 -12.17 5.69 21.97
CA ALA A 64 -13.10 4.61 21.61
C ALA A 64 -12.62 3.23 22.08
N GLU A 65 -11.31 2.96 21.99
CA GLU A 65 -10.74 1.66 22.36
C GLU A 65 -10.41 1.53 23.85
N PHE A 66 -9.92 2.62 24.48
CA PHE A 66 -9.30 2.56 25.81
C PHE A 66 -9.92 3.51 26.83
N ALA A 67 -10.91 4.32 26.45
CA ALA A 67 -11.46 5.39 27.26
C ALA A 67 -10.41 6.42 27.76
N ASP A 68 -9.28 6.50 27.06
CA ASP A 68 -8.18 7.42 27.36
C ASP A 68 -7.59 7.97 26.04
N SER A 69 -7.71 9.27 25.84
CA SER A 69 -7.24 9.95 24.62
C SER A 69 -5.71 9.88 24.42
N ALA A 70 -4.96 9.60 25.48
CA ALA A 70 -3.50 9.53 25.47
C ALA A 70 -2.96 8.08 25.35
N ALA A 71 -3.83 7.07 25.43
CA ALA A 71 -3.44 5.67 25.49
C ALA A 71 -2.62 5.15 24.31
N LEU A 72 -2.65 5.88 23.18
CA LEU A 72 -1.92 5.49 21.95
C LEU A 72 -0.56 6.17 21.79
N ARG A 73 -0.18 7.11 22.63
CA ARG A 73 1.11 7.81 22.52
C ARG A 73 2.29 6.85 22.54
N GLY A 74 3.18 6.94 21.55
CA GLY A 74 4.31 6.04 21.39
C GLY A 74 3.96 4.64 20.88
N ILE A 75 2.68 4.32 20.71
CA ILE A 75 2.23 3.05 20.13
C ILE A 75 2.35 3.11 18.61
N THR A 76 2.74 1.99 18.00
CA THR A 76 2.76 1.86 16.55
C THR A 76 1.44 1.30 16.06
N LEU A 77 0.71 2.10 15.30
CA LEU A 77 -0.49 1.68 14.58
C LEU A 77 -0.11 1.03 13.25
N ARG A 78 -1.01 0.20 12.75
CA ARG A 78 -0.95 -0.42 11.44
C ARG A 78 -1.95 0.27 10.52
N VAL A 79 -1.48 0.73 9.39
CA VAL A 79 -2.30 1.44 8.40
C VAL A 79 -2.05 0.86 7.03
N ILE A 80 -3.12 0.54 6.31
CA ILE A 80 -3.04 0.13 4.91
C ILE A 80 -4.12 0.83 4.11
N ARG A 81 -3.82 1.18 2.87
CA ARG A 81 -4.79 1.73 1.92
C ARG A 81 -5.14 0.66 0.90
N ASN A 82 -6.44 0.42 0.67
CA ASN A 82 -6.88 -0.49 -0.39
C ASN A 82 -6.96 0.20 -1.76
N HIS A 83 -7.28 -0.55 -2.81
CA HIS A 83 -7.41 -0.03 -4.18
C HIS A 83 -8.55 0.97 -4.37
N GLU A 84 -9.58 0.90 -3.53
CA GLU A 84 -10.71 1.83 -3.54
C GLU A 84 -10.38 3.16 -2.84
N GLY A 85 -9.19 3.24 -2.21
CA GLY A 85 -8.72 4.42 -1.52
C GLY A 85 -9.08 4.49 -0.04
N PHE A 86 -9.77 3.49 0.53
CA PHE A 86 -10.06 3.43 1.97
C PHE A 86 -8.81 3.11 2.78
N TYR A 87 -8.69 3.74 3.94
CA TYR A 87 -7.64 3.47 4.90
C TYR A 87 -8.15 2.60 6.04
N PHE A 88 -7.46 1.51 6.30
CA PHE A 88 -7.72 0.58 7.39
C PHE A 88 -6.69 0.85 8.48
N VAL A 89 -7.15 1.07 9.69
CA VAL A 89 -6.30 1.45 10.83
C VAL A 89 -6.61 0.54 12.01
N THR A 90 -5.58 -0.06 12.59
CA THR A 90 -5.68 -0.82 13.83
C THR A 90 -4.36 -0.73 14.60
N GLY A 91 -4.27 -1.40 15.74
CA GLY A 91 -3.06 -1.43 16.56
C GLY A 91 -3.10 -2.52 17.62
N PRO A 92 -2.02 -2.70 18.38
CA PRO A 92 -1.98 -3.60 19.51
C PRO A 92 -3.08 -3.23 20.53
N ARG A 93 -3.77 -4.25 21.06
CA ARG A 93 -4.88 -4.16 22.01
C ARG A 93 -6.19 -3.58 21.45
N PHE A 94 -6.23 -3.17 20.17
CA PHE A 94 -7.49 -2.76 19.54
C PHE A 94 -8.44 -3.93 19.42
N LYS A 95 -9.72 -3.66 19.62
CA LYS A 95 -10.79 -4.60 19.33
C LYS A 95 -11.34 -4.43 17.93
N HIS A 96 -11.11 -3.25 17.34
CA HIS A 96 -11.66 -2.88 16.04
C HIS A 96 -10.57 -2.60 15.00
N VAL A 97 -10.96 -2.74 13.74
CA VAL A 97 -10.33 -2.10 12.59
C VAL A 97 -11.20 -0.91 12.20
N TYR A 98 -10.63 0.28 12.23
CA TYR A 98 -11.29 1.50 11.80
C TYR A 98 -11.04 1.75 10.33
N ILE A 99 -12.10 2.09 9.61
CA ILE A 99 -12.03 2.32 8.17
C ILE A 99 -12.38 3.78 7.88
N PHE A 100 -11.50 4.44 7.14
CA PHE A 100 -11.66 5.84 6.78
C PHE A 100 -11.75 6.00 5.27
N ALA A 101 -12.74 6.78 4.83
CA ALA A 101 -12.89 7.21 3.45
C ALA A 101 -12.21 8.57 3.25
N PRO A 102 -11.42 8.77 2.19
CA PRO A 102 -10.90 10.09 1.86
C PRO A 102 -12.03 11.01 1.39
N ARG A 103 -12.03 12.25 1.87
CA ARG A 103 -12.97 13.31 1.49
C ARG A 103 -12.21 14.62 1.32
N ALA A 104 -12.14 15.11 0.10
CA ALA A 104 -11.44 16.36 -0.23
C ALA A 104 -10.06 16.48 0.50
N SER A 105 -10.01 17.13 1.66
CA SER A 105 -8.81 17.36 2.47
C SER A 105 -8.82 16.62 3.82
N SER A 106 -9.72 15.63 4.02
CA SER A 106 -9.87 14.96 5.30
C SER A 106 -10.11 13.45 5.14
N LEU A 107 -9.89 12.71 6.22
CA LEU A 107 -10.32 11.33 6.36
C LEU A 107 -11.57 11.30 7.25
N VAL A 108 -12.63 10.65 6.77
CA VAL A 108 -13.87 10.49 7.51
C VAL A 108 -14.05 9.00 7.84
N GLN A 109 -14.27 8.69 9.11
CA GLN A 109 -14.56 7.32 9.52
C GLN A 109 -15.85 6.83 8.85
N SER A 110 -15.75 5.74 8.09
CA SER A 110 -16.87 5.11 7.40
C SER A 110 -17.38 3.88 8.13
N ALA A 111 -16.48 3.14 8.81
CA ALA A 111 -16.84 1.95 9.57
C ALA A 111 -15.87 1.71 10.73
N ALA A 112 -16.31 0.86 11.67
CA ALA A 112 -15.49 0.23 12.69
C ALA A 112 -15.91 -1.24 12.76
N LEU A 113 -15.01 -2.15 12.43
CA LEU A 113 -15.26 -3.58 12.39
C LEU A 113 -14.69 -4.24 13.65
N GLU A 114 -15.53 -4.88 14.45
CA GLU A 114 -15.07 -5.63 15.61
C GLU A 114 -14.36 -6.90 15.16
N VAL A 115 -13.05 -6.95 15.37
CA VAL A 115 -12.18 -8.06 14.96
C VAL A 115 -11.66 -8.89 16.12
N SER A 116 -11.83 -8.43 17.35
CA SER A 116 -11.40 -9.14 18.56
C SER A 116 -12.21 -8.70 19.76
N THR A 117 -12.63 -9.63 20.59
CA THR A 117 -13.30 -9.33 21.87
C THR A 117 -12.32 -8.95 22.98
N THR A 118 -11.08 -9.46 22.90
CA THR A 118 -10.03 -9.28 23.92
C THR A 118 -8.97 -8.26 23.53
N GLY A 119 -8.94 -7.84 22.26
CA GLY A 119 -7.91 -7.00 21.67
C GLY A 119 -6.88 -7.79 20.87
N LEU A 120 -6.35 -7.16 19.83
CA LEU A 120 -5.31 -7.73 18.97
C LEU A 120 -3.96 -7.73 19.69
N THR A 121 -3.15 -8.75 19.45
CA THR A 121 -1.83 -8.91 20.09
C THR A 121 -0.72 -8.31 19.24
N ALA A 122 -0.62 -8.75 17.99
CA ALA A 122 0.40 -8.34 17.03
C ALA A 122 -0.22 -8.21 15.64
N PRO A 123 -1.11 -7.19 15.44
CA PRO A 123 -1.80 -7.03 14.17
C PRO A 123 -0.86 -6.63 13.05
N ALA A 124 -1.14 -7.15 11.87
CA ALA A 124 -0.51 -6.78 10.62
C ALA A 124 -1.54 -6.83 9.50
N PHE A 125 -1.39 -5.97 8.51
CA PHE A 125 -2.21 -5.99 7.31
C PHE A 125 -1.45 -6.53 6.12
N ASN A 126 -2.16 -7.25 5.27
CA ASN A 126 -1.71 -7.63 3.95
C ASN A 126 -2.81 -7.29 2.93
N LEU A 127 -2.43 -6.97 1.70
CA LEU A 127 -3.41 -6.76 0.64
C LEU A 127 -3.64 -8.05 -0.13
N ARG A 128 -4.90 -8.47 -0.17
CA ARG A 128 -5.37 -9.59 -1.01
C ARG A 128 -6.58 -9.14 -1.83
N PRO A 129 -6.38 -8.44 -2.93
CA PRO A 129 -7.49 -7.89 -3.70
C PRO A 129 -8.59 -8.91 -3.98
N PRO A 130 -9.85 -8.53 -3.82
CA PRO A 130 -10.35 -7.19 -3.48
C PRO A 130 -10.32 -6.86 -1.97
N TYR A 131 -9.80 -7.74 -1.13
CA TYR A 131 -9.83 -7.66 0.33
C TYR A 131 -8.54 -7.07 0.92
N VAL A 132 -8.66 -6.57 2.15
CA VAL A 132 -7.55 -6.38 3.07
C VAL A 132 -7.54 -7.56 4.04
N GLU A 133 -6.39 -8.21 4.20
CA GLU A 133 -6.22 -9.32 5.13
C GLU A 133 -5.64 -8.78 6.44
N LEU A 134 -6.33 -9.05 7.55
CA LEU A 134 -5.82 -8.80 8.90
C LEU A 134 -5.25 -10.09 9.46
N ILE A 135 -4.01 -10.05 9.91
CA ILE A 135 -3.29 -11.15 10.57
C ILE A 135 -2.98 -10.71 12.00
N ASP A 136 -3.21 -11.57 13.00
CA ASP A 136 -2.84 -11.30 14.39
C ASP A 136 -1.94 -12.42 14.92
N GLY A 137 -0.66 -12.10 15.17
CA GLY A 137 0.32 -13.02 15.74
C GLY A 137 0.55 -14.32 14.96
N GLY A 138 0.28 -14.32 13.65
CA GLY A 138 0.39 -15.53 12.80
C GLY A 138 -0.80 -16.48 12.93
N ALA A 139 -1.82 -16.12 13.73
CA ALA A 139 -3.09 -16.86 13.83
C ALA A 139 -4.04 -16.47 12.68
N ASN A 140 -5.26 -17.01 12.74
CA ASN A 140 -6.29 -16.90 11.71
C ASN A 140 -6.38 -15.53 11.03
N ALA A 141 -6.07 -15.50 9.73
CA ALA A 141 -6.27 -14.34 8.90
C ALA A 141 -7.76 -14.06 8.69
N ARG A 142 -8.16 -12.79 8.73
CA ARG A 142 -9.51 -12.32 8.42
C ARG A 142 -9.47 -11.44 7.18
N LEU A 143 -10.43 -11.65 6.30
CA LEU A 143 -10.58 -10.82 5.12
C LEU A 143 -11.59 -9.71 5.39
N LEU A 144 -11.20 -8.48 5.09
CA LEU A 144 -11.96 -7.28 5.35
C LEU A 144 -12.30 -6.57 4.03
N THR A 145 -13.52 -6.07 3.95
CA THR A 145 -13.93 -5.07 2.96
C THR A 145 -14.02 -3.70 3.64
N SER A 146 -14.39 -2.68 2.91
CA SER A 146 -14.63 -1.33 3.46
C SER A 146 -15.85 -1.24 4.41
N SER A 147 -16.62 -2.32 4.58
CA SER A 147 -17.85 -2.32 5.37
C SER A 147 -18.07 -3.55 6.26
N GLU A 148 -17.36 -4.66 6.02
CA GLU A 148 -17.63 -5.92 6.72
C GLU A 148 -16.41 -6.85 6.80
N ILE A 149 -16.50 -7.85 7.68
CA ILE A 149 -15.59 -8.97 7.75
C ILE A 149 -16.15 -10.07 6.85
N VAL A 150 -15.35 -10.52 5.89
CA VAL A 150 -15.73 -11.64 5.02
C VAL A 150 -15.33 -12.94 5.72
N GLU A 151 -16.32 -13.74 6.10
CA GLU A 151 -16.06 -15.07 6.63
C GLU A 151 -15.47 -15.93 5.50
N GLY A 152 -14.20 -16.34 5.66
CA GLY A 152 -13.56 -17.27 4.73
C GLY A 152 -14.36 -18.57 4.70
N LYS A 153 -14.88 -18.95 3.54
CA LYS A 153 -15.33 -20.34 3.33
C LYS A 153 -14.15 -21.26 3.63
N LYS A 154 -14.28 -22.06 4.70
CA LYS A 154 -13.37 -23.16 4.98
C LYS A 154 -13.39 -24.19 3.85
#